data_bb8ddd19d98d6214cbfd81edf7274196
#
_entry.id   bb8ddd19d98d6214cbfd81edf7274196
#
_cell.length_a   1.000
_cell.length_b   1.000
_cell.length_c   1.000
_cell.angle_alpha   90.00
_cell.angle_beta   90.00
_cell.angle_gamma   90.00
#
_symmetry.space_group_name_H-M   'P 1'
#
loop_
_entity.id
_entity.type
_entity.pdbx_description
1 polymer ?
#
loop_
_entity_poly.entity_id
_entity_poly.type
_entity_poly.pdbx_seq_one_letter_code
_entity_poly.pdbx_strand_id
1 'polypeptide(L)'
;EMLMKNMKFVAYEGLNGKPGFQMTLHKSKEGRYYLYVACFRHNGFNIIDVTDPYHPTPSKWVEGPWVKEGIKDGQSLPKIQSGDGYLITAHGGTMDVLHGTPKGNTLPFWGGMMIWDIETDPMNPKLLGKFECKGMAGVHRFFYNGGRYVYCVGNKPGFLTFILSIIDIQDPTHPVEVGSWWADNQYRANKPGGGHVAFGSKEFLEMATVHAVTVKDHICYAAVANFGACQIDVSDPTNPQLIGYLPMNPPFGGGAAGMSIHTYMPLGDLPYAVVSTEGERPRYFSNENKDGLFKKLVTQPMNTIGIVETTDPTNPSLISIFPYPEVPVGYTHGKNFNIVDGVRVPFGPHNLFDAFGKDCYEPYKGLIYNCYFGAGLRVFDTTDPFIPKEIAYFMPPDPEVDLFNNEDGTLLPGSKIAITEDCLVDDRGFIYVDTFQDGLYIVKLKMEDSYENLC
;
A
#
# COMPACT_ATOMS: atom_id res chain seq x y z
N GLU A 1 -24.85 3.83 -3.81
CA GLU A 1 -25.31 2.44 -3.71
C GLU A 1 -24.10 1.50 -3.78
N MET A 2 -24.05 0.45 -2.92
CA MET A 2 -23.01 -0.58 -2.99
C MET A 2 -23.22 -1.49 -4.20
N LEU A 3 -22.18 -1.75 -4.98
CA LEU A 3 -22.21 -2.69 -6.10
C LEU A 3 -21.34 -3.91 -5.77
N MET A 4 -21.92 -5.11 -5.93
CA MET A 4 -21.26 -6.36 -5.53
C MET A 4 -21.55 -7.49 -6.51
N LYS A 5 -20.54 -8.35 -6.72
CA LYS A 5 -20.68 -9.64 -7.40
C LYS A 5 -19.99 -10.71 -6.55
N ASN A 6 -20.66 -11.81 -6.31
CA ASN A 6 -20.15 -12.93 -5.48
C ASN A 6 -19.61 -12.49 -4.11
N MET A 7 -20.21 -11.47 -3.54
CA MET A 7 -19.88 -10.90 -2.24
C MET A 7 -21.14 -10.76 -1.37
N LYS A 8 -20.93 -10.76 -0.06
CA LYS A 8 -21.95 -10.43 0.95
C LYS A 8 -21.41 -9.31 1.83
N PHE A 9 -22.16 -8.24 1.98
CA PHE A 9 -21.90 -7.21 2.99
C PHE A 9 -22.12 -7.77 4.39
N VAL A 10 -21.22 -7.45 5.31
CA VAL A 10 -21.24 -7.92 6.70
C VAL A 10 -21.47 -6.74 7.64
N ALA A 11 -20.57 -5.75 7.64
CA ALA A 11 -20.65 -4.60 8.53
C ALA A 11 -19.91 -3.37 7.95
N TYR A 12 -20.14 -2.22 8.57
CA TYR A 12 -19.46 -0.96 8.33
C TYR A 12 -19.03 -0.32 9.65
N GLU A 13 -17.84 0.32 9.65
CA GLU A 13 -17.35 1.10 10.78
C GLU A 13 -16.72 2.41 10.27
N GLY A 14 -17.11 3.55 10.85
CA GLY A 14 -16.79 4.88 10.32
C GLY A 14 -15.41 5.43 10.67
N LEU A 15 -14.53 4.69 11.34
CA LEU A 15 -13.14 5.06 11.68
C LEU A 15 -13.03 6.44 12.37
N ASN A 16 -13.99 6.80 13.20
CA ASN A 16 -14.05 8.13 13.86
C ASN A 16 -14.00 9.31 12.86
N GLY A 17 -14.44 9.14 11.62
CA GLY A 17 -14.30 10.14 10.56
C GLY A 17 -12.84 10.40 10.16
N LYS A 18 -11.93 9.49 10.45
CA LYS A 18 -10.52 9.51 10.07
C LYS A 18 -10.24 8.33 9.14
N PRO A 19 -10.42 8.53 7.83
CA PRO A 19 -10.34 7.44 6.86
C PRO A 19 -9.00 6.73 6.86
N GLY A 20 -9.07 5.43 6.60
CA GLY A 20 -7.95 4.52 6.63
C GLY A 20 -7.00 4.62 5.43
N PHE A 21 -5.89 3.89 5.54
CA PHE A 21 -4.94 3.73 4.44
C PHE A 21 -4.40 2.30 4.40
N GLN A 22 -3.52 1.88 5.31
CA GLN A 22 -3.11 0.47 5.42
C GLN A 22 -3.62 -0.12 6.72
N MET A 23 -3.96 -1.40 6.67
CA MET A 23 -4.46 -2.16 7.81
C MET A 23 -3.52 -3.30 8.20
N THR A 24 -3.61 -3.73 9.46
CA THR A 24 -3.03 -4.98 9.93
C THR A 24 -3.91 -5.61 11.00
N LEU A 25 -3.94 -6.95 11.01
CA LEU A 25 -4.70 -7.72 11.98
C LEU A 25 -3.76 -8.38 12.99
N HIS A 26 -4.14 -8.35 14.25
CA HIS A 26 -3.51 -9.09 15.34
C HIS A 26 -4.51 -10.04 15.98
N LYS A 27 -4.13 -11.30 16.12
CA LYS A 27 -4.89 -12.31 16.87
C LYS A 27 -4.20 -12.51 18.22
N SER A 28 -4.89 -12.18 19.29
CA SER A 28 -4.35 -12.36 20.63
C SER A 28 -4.28 -13.85 21.03
N LYS A 29 -3.54 -14.14 22.08
CA LYS A 29 -3.45 -15.51 22.65
C LYS A 29 -4.80 -16.08 23.11
N GLU A 30 -5.74 -15.20 23.45
CA GLU A 30 -7.11 -15.56 23.81
C GLU A 30 -8.01 -15.79 22.58
N GLY A 31 -7.46 -15.65 21.36
CA GLY A 31 -8.18 -15.84 20.10
C GLY A 31 -9.06 -14.65 19.71
N ARG A 32 -8.84 -13.47 20.27
CA ARG A 32 -9.52 -12.23 19.88
C ARG A 32 -8.80 -11.57 18.71
N TYR A 33 -9.56 -10.89 17.87
CA TYR A 33 -9.03 -10.24 16.66
C TYR A 33 -9.12 -8.72 16.79
N TYR A 34 -7.99 -8.06 16.58
CA TYR A 34 -7.87 -6.62 16.63
C TYR A 34 -7.34 -6.10 15.31
N LEU A 35 -8.09 -5.19 14.69
CA LEU A 35 -7.71 -4.53 13.45
C LEU A 35 -7.13 -3.16 13.77
N TYR A 36 -5.94 -2.88 13.26
CA TYR A 36 -5.29 -1.58 13.32
C TYR A 36 -5.33 -0.96 11.93
N VAL A 37 -5.80 0.29 11.85
CA VAL A 37 -5.99 1.01 10.59
C VAL A 37 -5.20 2.31 10.63
N ALA A 38 -4.14 2.39 9.84
CA ALA A 38 -3.32 3.59 9.67
C ALA A 38 -4.13 4.71 9.03
N CYS A 39 -3.81 5.96 9.32
CA CYS A 39 -4.47 7.09 8.70
C CYS A 39 -3.46 8.02 8.03
N PHE A 40 -3.47 8.05 6.69
CA PHE A 40 -2.52 8.84 5.92
C PHE A 40 -2.70 10.36 6.10
N ARG A 41 -3.93 10.81 6.33
CA ARG A 41 -4.29 12.24 6.42
C ARG A 41 -4.22 12.81 7.84
N HIS A 42 -4.22 11.93 8.83
CA HIS A 42 -4.14 12.30 10.24
C HIS A 42 -2.97 11.56 10.87
N ASN A 43 -2.33 12.16 11.84
CA ASN A 43 -1.19 11.57 12.51
C ASN A 43 -1.63 10.62 13.63
N GLY A 44 -2.02 9.41 13.27
CA GLY A 44 -2.47 8.39 14.20
C GLY A 44 -3.07 7.17 13.50
N PHE A 45 -3.70 6.31 14.26
CA PHE A 45 -4.35 5.11 13.76
C PHE A 45 -5.58 4.75 14.59
N ASN A 46 -6.51 4.02 13.98
CA ASN A 46 -7.68 3.45 14.65
C ASN A 46 -7.42 2.00 15.07
N ILE A 47 -8.05 1.59 16.18
CA ILE A 47 -8.08 0.20 16.65
C ILE A 47 -9.52 -0.24 16.77
N ILE A 48 -9.85 -1.44 16.24
CA ILE A 48 -11.19 -2.01 16.27
C ILE A 48 -11.08 -3.45 16.73
N ASP A 49 -11.88 -3.85 17.71
CA ASP A 49 -12.06 -5.26 18.02
C ASP A 49 -13.05 -5.85 17.00
N VAL A 50 -12.55 -6.77 16.19
CA VAL A 50 -13.29 -7.46 15.12
C VAL A 50 -13.40 -8.96 15.42
N THR A 51 -13.36 -9.33 16.71
CA THR A 51 -13.59 -10.71 17.15
C THR A 51 -14.95 -11.22 16.69
N ASP A 52 -15.99 -10.37 16.72
CA ASP A 52 -17.23 -10.56 15.99
C ASP A 52 -17.28 -9.59 14.79
N PRO A 53 -16.98 -10.04 13.57
CA PRO A 53 -16.98 -9.17 12.40
C PRO A 53 -18.36 -8.63 11.99
N TYR A 54 -19.44 -9.26 12.49
CA TYR A 54 -20.80 -8.76 12.26
C TYR A 54 -21.16 -7.57 13.17
N HIS A 55 -20.45 -7.44 14.29
CA HIS A 55 -20.63 -6.39 15.28
C HIS A 55 -19.28 -5.85 15.73
N PRO A 56 -18.49 -5.21 14.82
CA PRO A 56 -17.21 -4.61 15.19
C PRO A 56 -17.43 -3.55 16.27
N THR A 57 -16.51 -3.45 17.21
CA THR A 57 -16.60 -2.39 18.22
C THR A 57 -16.40 -1.02 17.57
N PRO A 58 -16.94 0.07 18.15
CA PRO A 58 -16.55 1.42 17.75
C PRO A 58 -15.03 1.58 17.76
N SER A 59 -14.48 2.20 16.73
CA SER A 59 -13.04 2.40 16.59
C SER A 59 -12.49 3.31 17.68
N LYS A 60 -11.31 2.97 18.20
CA LYS A 60 -10.54 3.77 19.15
C LYS A 60 -9.40 4.48 18.43
N TRP A 61 -9.37 5.81 18.50
CA TRP A 61 -8.28 6.60 17.94
C TRP A 61 -7.06 6.64 18.85
N VAL A 62 -5.87 6.41 18.28
CA VAL A 62 -4.57 6.59 18.94
C VAL A 62 -3.81 7.68 18.20
N GLU A 63 -3.58 8.80 18.88
CA GLU A 63 -2.83 9.93 18.35
C GLU A 63 -1.33 9.70 18.38
N GLY A 64 -0.64 10.14 17.36
CA GLY A 64 0.83 10.13 17.31
C GLY A 64 1.43 11.01 18.43
N PRO A 65 2.55 10.62 19.07
CA PRO A 65 3.13 11.35 20.20
C PRO A 65 3.52 12.80 19.88
N TRP A 66 3.99 13.07 18.68
CA TRP A 66 4.44 14.42 18.26
C TRP A 66 3.29 15.40 17.97
N VAL A 67 2.04 14.98 17.92
CA VAL A 67 0.91 15.92 17.89
C VAL A 67 0.95 16.82 19.12
N LYS A 68 1.36 16.26 20.27
CA LYS A 68 1.58 16.99 21.53
C LYS A 68 2.77 17.95 21.47
N GLU A 69 3.74 17.67 20.60
CA GLU A 69 4.91 18.49 20.35
C GLU A 69 4.66 19.59 19.31
N GLY A 70 3.43 19.70 18.78
CA GLY A 70 3.02 20.76 17.83
C GLY A 70 3.25 20.45 16.35
N ILE A 71 3.74 19.26 15.99
CA ILE A 71 3.89 18.85 14.60
C ILE A 71 2.56 18.25 14.13
N LYS A 72 1.84 18.92 13.22
CA LYS A 72 0.51 18.48 12.77
C LYS A 72 0.40 18.37 11.26
N ASP A 73 0.67 19.44 10.53
CA ASP A 73 0.22 19.61 9.16
C ASP A 73 1.08 18.88 8.11
N GLY A 74 2.34 18.61 8.42
CA GLY A 74 3.26 17.88 7.53
C GLY A 74 3.34 16.38 7.80
N GLN A 75 2.71 15.90 8.88
CA GLN A 75 2.87 14.54 9.39
C GLN A 75 1.83 13.57 8.88
N SER A 76 2.25 12.39 8.47
CA SER A 76 1.38 11.26 8.11
C SER A 76 1.80 9.97 8.81
N LEU A 77 0.84 9.05 8.92
CA LEU A 77 1.05 7.65 9.32
C LEU A 77 0.47 6.75 8.23
N PRO A 78 1.23 6.47 7.15
CA PRO A 78 0.67 5.79 6.00
C PRO A 78 0.61 4.26 6.14
N LYS A 79 1.49 3.67 6.93
CA LYS A 79 1.64 2.21 6.98
C LYS A 79 1.73 1.68 8.40
N ILE A 80 1.15 0.48 8.57
CA ILE A 80 1.03 -0.22 9.83
C ILE A 80 1.09 -1.74 9.59
N GLN A 81 1.93 -2.46 10.33
CA GLN A 81 1.99 -3.93 10.28
C GLN A 81 2.29 -4.49 11.66
N SER A 82 1.89 -5.72 11.91
CA SER A 82 2.08 -6.38 13.21
C SER A 82 2.66 -7.78 13.06
N GLY A 83 3.38 -8.22 14.07
CA GLY A 83 3.93 -9.57 14.23
C GLY A 83 4.56 -9.74 15.60
N ASP A 84 4.59 -10.96 16.13
CA ASP A 84 5.21 -11.31 17.43
C ASP A 84 4.83 -10.39 18.59
N GLY A 85 3.57 -9.93 18.63
CA GLY A 85 3.09 -9.03 19.68
C GLY A 85 3.54 -7.57 19.53
N TYR A 86 4.24 -7.22 18.46
CA TYR A 86 4.60 -5.85 18.12
C TYR A 86 3.72 -5.27 17.02
N LEU A 87 3.46 -3.97 17.12
CA LEU A 87 2.92 -3.16 16.06
C LEU A 87 4.01 -2.20 15.59
N ILE A 88 4.24 -2.16 14.28
CA ILE A 88 5.16 -1.23 13.66
C ILE A 88 4.34 -0.18 12.90
N THR A 89 4.69 1.09 13.06
CA THR A 89 4.06 2.20 12.34
C THR A 89 5.10 2.98 11.57
N ALA A 90 4.85 3.26 10.30
CA ALA A 90 5.69 4.13 9.47
C ALA A 90 5.20 5.57 9.58
N HIS A 91 6.14 6.49 9.62
CA HIS A 91 5.89 7.91 9.78
C HIS A 91 6.72 8.71 8.78
N GLY A 92 6.07 9.70 8.17
CA GLY A 92 6.73 10.54 7.19
C GLY A 92 5.91 11.77 6.84
N GLY A 93 6.30 12.41 5.75
CA GLY A 93 5.61 13.58 5.24
C GLY A 93 4.25 13.23 4.62
N THR A 94 3.34 14.19 4.66
CA THR A 94 2.07 14.15 3.92
C THR A 94 2.30 14.17 2.41
N MET A 95 1.24 14.03 1.61
CA MET A 95 1.33 14.13 0.14
C MET A 95 1.98 15.43 -0.32
N ASP A 96 1.72 16.55 0.35
CA ASP A 96 2.37 17.82 0.03
C ASP A 96 3.88 17.79 0.21
N VAL A 97 4.35 17.15 1.28
CA VAL A 97 5.79 16.95 1.55
C VAL A 97 6.40 16.01 0.51
N LEU A 98 5.76 14.86 0.26
CA LEU A 98 6.24 13.84 -0.69
C LEU A 98 6.38 14.38 -2.11
N HIS A 99 5.44 15.20 -2.55
CA HIS A 99 5.45 15.80 -3.89
C HIS A 99 6.22 17.11 -3.98
N GLY A 100 6.82 17.58 -2.87
CA GLY A 100 7.64 18.80 -2.87
C GLY A 100 6.89 20.04 -3.30
N THR A 101 5.60 20.16 -2.94
CA THR A 101 4.85 21.39 -3.22
C THR A 101 5.44 22.58 -2.46
N PRO A 102 5.25 23.82 -2.91
CA PRO A 102 5.70 25.00 -2.16
C PRO A 102 5.27 24.99 -0.70
N LYS A 103 4.02 24.60 -0.42
CA LYS A 103 3.51 24.41 0.94
C LYS A 103 4.21 23.25 1.65
N GLY A 104 4.30 22.08 1.02
CA GLY A 104 4.91 20.88 1.60
C GLY A 104 6.37 21.08 2.00
N ASN A 105 7.13 21.85 1.23
CA ASN A 105 8.53 22.14 1.52
C ASN A 105 8.74 22.97 2.81
N THR A 106 7.69 23.57 3.35
CA THR A 106 7.73 24.35 4.60
C THR A 106 7.12 23.62 5.80
N LEU A 107 6.48 22.45 5.58
CA LEU A 107 5.79 21.72 6.64
C LEU A 107 6.78 20.86 7.43
N PRO A 108 6.79 20.97 8.77
CA PRO A 108 7.60 20.10 9.60
C PRO A 108 6.98 18.70 9.68
N PHE A 109 7.82 17.67 9.73
CA PHE A 109 7.43 16.30 10.02
C PHE A 109 8.59 15.55 10.67
N TRP A 110 8.26 14.45 11.36
CA TRP A 110 9.23 13.47 11.82
C TRP A 110 9.16 12.24 10.92
N GLY A 111 10.29 11.77 10.42
CA GLY A 111 10.37 10.59 9.57
C GLY A 111 11.01 9.41 10.28
N GLY A 112 10.37 8.24 10.18
CA GLY A 112 10.91 7.03 10.79
C GLY A 112 9.87 5.95 10.99
N MET A 113 10.13 5.05 11.93
CA MET A 113 9.18 4.06 12.38
C MET A 113 9.09 4.05 13.91
N MET A 114 7.95 3.60 14.43
CA MET A 114 7.74 3.36 15.84
C MET A 114 7.35 1.92 16.08
N ILE A 115 7.78 1.40 17.24
CA ILE A 115 7.53 0.03 17.69
C ILE A 115 6.68 0.10 18.95
N TRP A 116 5.54 -0.61 18.92
CA TRP A 116 4.57 -0.63 20.00
C TRP A 116 4.36 -2.06 20.48
N ASP A 117 4.24 -2.24 21.81
CA ASP A 117 3.73 -3.47 22.41
C ASP A 117 2.20 -3.52 22.28
N ILE A 118 1.70 -4.55 21.62
CA ILE A 118 0.28 -4.88 21.51
C ILE A 118 -0.08 -6.24 22.09
N GLU A 119 0.90 -6.99 22.59
CA GLU A 119 0.69 -8.27 23.24
C GLU A 119 0.08 -8.10 24.64
N THR A 120 0.56 -7.09 25.38
CA THR A 120 0.10 -6.83 26.75
C THR A 120 -1.33 -6.30 26.78
N ASP A 121 -1.66 -5.35 25.93
CA ASP A 121 -3.00 -4.78 25.79
C ASP A 121 -3.20 -4.28 24.35
N PRO A 122 -3.86 -5.09 23.51
CA PRO A 122 -4.09 -4.74 22.09
C PRO A 122 -4.86 -3.44 21.87
N MET A 123 -5.74 -3.06 22.81
CA MET A 123 -6.52 -1.83 22.73
C MET A 123 -5.79 -0.60 23.28
N ASN A 124 -4.64 -0.77 23.96
CA ASN A 124 -3.82 0.30 24.52
C ASN A 124 -2.34 0.08 24.19
N PRO A 125 -1.93 0.19 22.93
CA PRO A 125 -0.55 -0.01 22.50
C PRO A 125 0.43 0.86 23.29
N LYS A 126 1.51 0.26 23.78
CA LYS A 126 2.56 0.97 24.50
C LYS A 126 3.76 1.20 23.60
N LEU A 127 4.14 2.45 23.39
CA LEU A 127 5.35 2.80 22.63
C LEU A 127 6.60 2.25 23.35
N LEU A 128 7.39 1.44 22.64
CA LEU A 128 8.64 0.86 23.11
C LEU A 128 9.86 1.62 22.57
N GLY A 129 9.93 1.85 21.27
CA GLY A 129 11.08 2.47 20.64
C GLY A 129 10.74 3.19 19.34
N LYS A 130 11.73 3.95 18.86
CA LYS A 130 11.65 4.75 17.63
C LYS A 130 12.94 4.56 16.83
N PHE A 131 12.82 4.44 15.51
CA PHE A 131 13.93 4.57 14.58
C PHE A 131 13.72 5.81 13.71
N GLU A 132 14.62 6.78 13.76
CA GLU A 132 14.54 7.98 12.96
C GLU A 132 15.19 7.78 11.59
N CYS A 133 14.44 8.02 10.54
CA CYS A 133 14.93 8.07 9.17
C CYS A 133 15.07 9.53 8.76
N LYS A 134 16.30 10.05 8.77
CA LYS A 134 16.62 11.49 8.56
C LYS A 134 16.56 11.93 7.09
N GLY A 135 15.72 11.31 6.30
CA GLY A 135 15.49 11.70 4.92
C GLY A 135 14.32 12.66 4.77
N MET A 136 14.10 13.12 3.55
CA MET A 136 13.14 14.19 3.24
C MET A 136 11.68 13.78 3.34
N ALA A 137 11.36 12.49 3.34
CA ALA A 137 9.99 12.00 3.39
C ALA A 137 9.76 10.95 4.49
N GLY A 138 10.80 10.58 5.25
CA GLY A 138 10.74 9.58 6.28
C GLY A 138 10.62 8.15 5.75
N VAL A 139 9.92 7.29 6.48
CA VAL A 139 9.59 5.93 6.06
C VAL A 139 8.22 5.95 5.39
N HIS A 140 8.17 5.52 4.13
CA HIS A 140 6.94 5.46 3.35
C HIS A 140 6.25 4.11 3.46
N ARG A 141 7.02 3.01 3.35
CA ARG A 141 6.55 1.63 3.47
C ARG A 141 7.54 0.80 4.26
N PHE A 142 7.12 -0.38 4.66
CA PHE A 142 7.99 -1.39 5.25
C PHE A 142 7.32 -2.75 5.15
N PHE A 143 8.10 -3.80 5.42
CA PHE A 143 7.61 -5.15 5.62
C PHE A 143 8.00 -5.63 7.02
N TYR A 144 7.01 -6.14 7.76
CA TYR A 144 7.18 -6.81 9.04
C TYR A 144 6.04 -7.80 9.28
N ASN A 145 6.37 -9.05 9.50
CA ASN A 145 5.41 -10.11 9.86
C ASN A 145 5.80 -10.87 11.13
N GLY A 146 6.72 -10.32 11.89
CA GLY A 146 7.38 -10.94 13.03
C GLY A 146 8.88 -11.09 12.81
N GLY A 147 9.57 -11.61 13.83
CA GLY A 147 11.01 -11.83 13.80
C GLY A 147 11.84 -10.59 14.13
N ARG A 148 13.13 -10.70 13.83
CA ARG A 148 14.14 -9.73 14.27
C ARG A 148 14.23 -8.48 13.41
N TYR A 149 13.87 -8.53 12.13
CA TYR A 149 14.17 -7.48 11.17
C TYR A 149 12.91 -6.82 10.60
N VAL A 150 12.95 -5.49 10.50
CA VAL A 150 12.00 -4.69 9.74
C VAL A 150 12.68 -4.20 8.47
N TYR A 151 12.04 -4.42 7.32
CA TYR A 151 12.54 -4.02 6.02
C TYR A 151 11.87 -2.72 5.60
N CYS A 152 12.55 -1.60 5.85
CA CYS A 152 12.01 -0.27 5.63
C CYS A 152 12.30 0.26 4.24
N VAL A 153 11.32 0.94 3.68
CA VAL A 153 11.43 1.73 2.46
C VAL A 153 11.31 3.19 2.83
N GLY A 154 12.37 3.93 2.66
CA GLY A 154 12.41 5.32 3.09
C GLY A 154 13.55 6.10 2.45
N ASN A 155 13.54 7.40 2.67
CA ASN A 155 14.58 8.30 2.21
C ASN A 155 15.65 8.49 3.29
N LYS A 156 16.89 8.51 2.89
CA LYS A 156 18.08 8.60 3.75
C LYS A 156 19.03 9.69 3.23
N PRO A 157 19.75 10.43 4.08
CA PRO A 157 20.76 11.38 3.63
C PRO A 157 21.78 10.73 2.69
N GLY A 158 22.10 11.40 1.60
CA GLY A 158 22.98 10.89 0.56
C GLY A 158 22.27 10.20 -0.61
N PHE A 159 20.97 9.96 -0.49
CA PHE A 159 20.14 9.35 -1.53
C PHE A 159 19.10 10.33 -2.06
N LEU A 160 18.75 10.16 -3.33
CA LEU A 160 17.85 11.04 -4.06
C LEU A 160 16.39 10.59 -3.99
N THR A 161 16.18 9.28 -3.76
CA THR A 161 14.86 8.62 -3.70
C THR A 161 14.84 7.61 -2.56
N PHE A 162 13.76 6.84 -2.45
CA PHE A 162 13.63 5.79 -1.43
C PHE A 162 14.52 4.60 -1.72
N ILE A 163 15.14 4.08 -0.68
CA ILE A 163 15.97 2.87 -0.68
C ILE A 163 15.42 1.83 0.29
N LEU A 164 15.91 0.60 0.22
CA LEU A 164 15.69 -0.42 1.24
C LEU A 164 16.67 -0.21 2.40
N SER A 165 16.17 -0.15 3.64
CA SER A 165 16.96 -0.21 4.87
C SER A 165 16.48 -1.36 5.76
N ILE A 166 17.40 -2.17 6.29
CA ILE A 166 17.09 -3.29 7.18
C ILE A 166 17.38 -2.87 8.60
N ILE A 167 16.35 -2.90 9.43
CA ILE A 167 16.38 -2.44 10.81
C ILE A 167 16.30 -3.65 11.75
N ASP A 168 17.29 -3.81 12.59
CA ASP A 168 17.32 -4.80 13.65
C ASP A 168 16.51 -4.30 14.85
N ILE A 169 15.51 -5.05 15.26
CA ILE A 169 14.63 -4.78 16.40
C ILE A 169 14.76 -5.86 17.49
N GLN A 170 15.89 -6.58 17.55
CA GLN A 170 16.12 -7.55 18.62
C GLN A 170 15.95 -6.91 20.00
N ASP A 171 16.38 -5.67 20.16
CA ASP A 171 15.95 -4.80 21.25
C ASP A 171 14.96 -3.76 20.68
N PRO A 172 13.65 -3.93 20.86
CA PRO A 172 12.66 -3.03 20.29
C PRO A 172 12.72 -1.61 20.89
N THR A 173 13.43 -1.40 22.00
CA THR A 173 13.64 -0.08 22.59
C THR A 173 14.80 0.69 21.96
N HIS A 174 15.70 -0.01 21.26
CA HIS A 174 16.88 0.54 20.59
C HIS A 174 17.04 -0.07 19.17
N PRO A 175 16.10 0.20 18.24
CA PRO A 175 16.21 -0.28 16.89
C PRO A 175 17.40 0.35 16.15
N VAL A 176 18.13 -0.47 15.39
CA VAL A 176 19.34 -0.03 14.66
C VAL A 176 19.33 -0.49 13.20
N GLU A 177 19.75 0.37 12.29
CA GLU A 177 19.97 -0.02 10.89
C GLU A 177 21.23 -0.90 10.80
N VAL A 178 21.09 -2.07 10.16
CA VAL A 178 22.19 -3.03 9.99
C VAL A 178 22.64 -3.16 8.54
N GLY A 179 21.79 -2.84 7.57
CA GLY A 179 22.11 -2.89 6.15
C GLY A 179 21.15 -2.10 5.30
N SER A 180 21.52 -1.89 4.04
CA SER A 180 20.68 -1.21 3.06
C SER A 180 21.03 -1.63 1.63
N TRP A 181 20.04 -1.53 0.73
CA TRP A 181 20.19 -1.76 -0.69
C TRP A 181 19.59 -0.62 -1.51
N TRP A 182 20.22 -0.30 -2.62
CA TRP A 182 19.79 0.73 -3.57
C TRP A 182 20.29 0.41 -4.98
N ALA A 183 19.65 0.99 -6.00
CA ALA A 183 20.17 0.99 -7.36
C ALA A 183 21.15 2.15 -7.57
N ASP A 184 22.14 1.98 -8.44
CA ASP A 184 23.26 2.93 -8.61
C ASP A 184 22.83 4.39 -8.85
N ASN A 185 21.74 4.62 -9.59
CA ASN A 185 21.26 5.96 -9.89
C ASN A 185 20.56 6.67 -8.72
N GLN A 186 20.36 6.01 -7.57
CA GLN A 186 19.77 6.58 -6.37
C GLN A 186 20.80 7.27 -5.47
N TYR A 187 22.08 6.94 -5.59
CA TYR A 187 23.12 7.51 -4.74
C TYR A 187 23.55 8.88 -5.25
N ARG A 188 23.48 9.90 -4.37
CA ARG A 188 23.75 11.29 -4.72
C ARG A 188 25.15 11.53 -5.33
N ALA A 189 26.17 10.81 -4.86
CA ALA A 189 27.53 10.95 -5.39
C ALA A 189 27.63 10.57 -6.87
N ASN A 190 26.74 9.69 -7.36
CA ASN A 190 26.65 9.29 -8.76
C ASN A 190 25.89 10.31 -9.61
N LYS A 191 25.26 11.31 -8.99
CA LYS A 191 24.55 12.43 -9.63
C LYS A 191 24.89 13.77 -8.94
N PRO A 192 26.10 14.33 -9.14
CA PRO A 192 26.53 15.56 -8.50
C PRO A 192 25.56 16.73 -8.80
N GLY A 193 25.27 17.54 -7.80
CA GLY A 193 24.35 18.68 -7.91
C GLY A 193 22.86 18.36 -7.74
N GLY A 194 22.49 17.07 -7.63
CA GLY A 194 21.11 16.63 -7.37
C GLY A 194 20.67 16.98 -5.96
N GLY A 195 19.50 17.59 -5.83
CA GLY A 195 18.72 17.69 -4.58
C GLY A 195 17.87 16.45 -4.36
N HIS A 196 16.98 16.50 -3.37
CA HIS A 196 15.89 15.55 -3.29
C HIS A 196 15.02 15.63 -4.53
N VAL A 197 14.60 14.48 -5.03
CA VAL A 197 13.76 14.40 -6.21
C VAL A 197 12.31 14.22 -5.76
N ALA A 198 11.50 15.23 -6.04
CA ALA A 198 10.08 15.19 -5.70
C ALA A 198 9.36 14.09 -6.48
N PHE A 199 8.49 13.35 -5.80
CA PHE A 199 7.64 12.35 -6.44
C PHE A 199 6.87 12.95 -7.61
N GLY A 200 6.89 12.26 -8.76
CA GLY A 200 6.21 12.67 -9.97
C GLY A 200 6.86 13.82 -10.75
N SER A 201 8.05 14.27 -10.38
CA SER A 201 8.84 15.17 -11.21
C SER A 201 9.42 14.44 -12.43
N LYS A 202 9.85 15.20 -13.47
CA LYS A 202 10.52 14.59 -14.64
C LYS A 202 11.76 13.79 -14.20
N GLU A 203 12.52 14.33 -13.29
CA GLU A 203 13.73 13.70 -12.78
C GLU A 203 13.42 12.41 -12.02
N PHE A 204 12.33 12.36 -11.26
CA PHE A 204 11.87 11.17 -10.56
C PHE A 204 11.62 10.00 -11.52
N LEU A 205 11.06 10.25 -12.70
CA LEU A 205 10.76 9.20 -13.69
C LEU A 205 12.01 8.58 -14.34
N GLU A 206 13.15 9.22 -14.17
CA GLU A 206 14.44 8.73 -14.66
C GLU A 206 15.24 7.98 -13.58
N MET A 207 14.71 7.92 -12.35
CA MET A 207 15.42 7.37 -11.19
C MET A 207 14.71 6.16 -10.61
N ALA A 208 15.49 5.17 -10.22
CA ALA A 208 14.99 4.06 -9.43
C ALA A 208 14.45 4.58 -8.07
N THR A 209 13.38 3.95 -7.60
CA THR A 209 12.79 4.24 -6.29
C THR A 209 12.23 2.96 -5.72
N VAL A 210 12.77 2.48 -4.61
CA VAL A 210 12.16 1.35 -3.90
C VAL A 210 10.81 1.82 -3.35
N HIS A 211 9.74 1.10 -3.65
CA HIS A 211 8.40 1.50 -3.21
C HIS A 211 7.77 0.55 -2.20
N ALA A 212 7.77 -0.75 -2.48
CA ALA A 212 7.26 -1.76 -1.57
C ALA A 212 8.21 -2.96 -1.55
N VAL A 213 8.22 -3.66 -0.44
CA VAL A 213 9.02 -4.87 -0.24
C VAL A 213 8.20 -5.91 0.50
N THR A 214 8.41 -7.18 0.16
CA THR A 214 7.92 -8.36 0.86
C THR A 214 9.07 -9.34 1.02
N VAL A 215 9.26 -9.93 2.19
CA VAL A 215 10.36 -10.87 2.41
C VAL A 215 9.81 -12.25 2.70
N LYS A 216 10.34 -13.23 1.96
CA LYS A 216 10.06 -14.66 2.15
C LYS A 216 11.33 -15.47 1.89
N ASP A 217 11.64 -16.41 2.77
CA ASP A 217 12.76 -17.35 2.62
C ASP A 217 14.11 -16.66 2.30
N HIS A 218 14.39 -15.54 2.99
CA HIS A 218 15.57 -14.69 2.80
C HIS A 218 15.67 -13.98 1.43
N ILE A 219 14.60 -14.00 0.64
CA ILE A 219 14.48 -13.21 -0.58
C ILE A 219 13.55 -12.02 -0.31
N CYS A 220 14.06 -10.83 -0.54
CA CYS A 220 13.27 -9.60 -0.55
C CYS A 220 12.78 -9.35 -1.99
N TYR A 221 11.47 -9.45 -2.17
CA TYR A 221 10.77 -9.08 -3.38
C TYR A 221 10.51 -7.58 -3.33
N ALA A 222 11.27 -6.81 -4.09
CA ALA A 222 11.23 -5.36 -4.05
C ALA A 222 10.63 -4.78 -5.34
N ALA A 223 9.58 -3.99 -5.18
CA ALA A 223 9.03 -3.16 -6.24
C ALA A 223 9.91 -1.89 -6.34
N VAL A 224 10.74 -1.80 -7.39
CA VAL A 224 11.65 -0.68 -7.60
C VAL A 224 11.18 0.11 -8.82
N ALA A 225 10.41 1.17 -8.58
CA ALA A 225 9.83 1.99 -9.64
C ALA A 225 10.91 2.52 -10.58
N ASN A 226 10.59 2.57 -11.88
CA ASN A 226 11.47 2.98 -12.97
C ASN A 226 12.73 2.10 -13.13
N PHE A 227 12.75 0.93 -12.48
CA PHE A 227 13.83 -0.04 -12.57
C PHE A 227 13.27 -1.46 -12.81
N GLY A 228 12.55 -2.03 -11.85
CA GLY A 228 11.95 -3.35 -12.03
C GLY A 228 11.45 -4.03 -10.77
N ALA A 229 10.93 -5.25 -10.97
CA ALA A 229 10.59 -6.20 -9.92
C ALA A 229 11.85 -6.96 -9.50
N CYS A 230 12.45 -6.58 -8.39
CA CYS A 230 13.75 -7.06 -7.95
C CYS A 230 13.64 -8.20 -6.94
N GLN A 231 14.51 -9.20 -7.05
CA GLN A 231 14.75 -10.22 -6.02
C GLN A 231 16.13 -9.96 -5.40
N ILE A 232 16.13 -9.70 -4.10
CA ILE A 232 17.32 -9.31 -3.34
C ILE A 232 17.55 -10.36 -2.25
N ASP A 233 18.74 -10.95 -2.22
CA ASP A 233 19.19 -11.83 -1.14
C ASP A 233 19.40 -10.99 0.14
N VAL A 234 18.69 -11.32 1.19
CA VAL A 234 18.79 -10.71 2.52
C VAL A 234 19.16 -11.73 3.59
N SER A 235 19.75 -12.87 3.19
CA SER A 235 20.24 -13.89 4.13
C SER A 235 21.34 -13.34 5.04
N ASP A 236 22.18 -12.44 4.51
CA ASP A 236 23.00 -11.54 5.31
C ASP A 236 22.37 -10.14 5.31
N PRO A 237 21.64 -9.78 6.37
CA PRO A 237 20.96 -8.48 6.44
C PRO A 237 21.91 -7.28 6.44
N THR A 238 23.22 -7.51 6.71
CA THR A 238 24.24 -6.44 6.69
C THR A 238 24.77 -6.17 5.28
N ASN A 239 24.51 -7.07 4.34
CA ASN A 239 25.04 -7.00 2.97
C ASN A 239 24.04 -7.53 1.93
N PRO A 240 22.85 -6.92 1.78
CA PRO A 240 21.84 -7.36 0.82
C PRO A 240 22.35 -7.29 -0.63
N GLN A 241 22.07 -8.34 -1.43
CA GLN A 241 22.59 -8.48 -2.80
C GLN A 241 21.46 -8.68 -3.81
N LEU A 242 21.47 -7.97 -4.92
CA LEU A 242 20.56 -8.22 -6.04
C LEU A 242 20.83 -9.58 -6.66
N ILE A 243 19.81 -10.44 -6.71
CA ILE A 243 19.86 -11.75 -7.40
C ILE A 243 19.51 -11.57 -8.88
N GLY A 244 18.38 -10.94 -9.15
CA GLY A 244 17.85 -10.70 -10.47
C GLY A 244 16.65 -9.77 -10.45
N TYR A 245 16.15 -9.36 -11.60
CA TYR A 245 14.97 -8.50 -11.70
C TYR A 245 14.28 -8.62 -13.04
N LEU A 246 12.97 -8.40 -13.04
CA LEU A 246 12.17 -8.19 -14.24
C LEU A 246 12.11 -6.68 -14.52
N PRO A 247 12.65 -6.18 -15.64
CA PRO A 247 12.55 -4.77 -15.99
C PRO A 247 11.10 -4.31 -16.12
N MET A 248 10.72 -3.25 -15.41
CA MET A 248 9.38 -2.66 -15.45
C MET A 248 9.50 -1.18 -15.80
N ASN A 249 9.64 -0.93 -17.08
CA ASN A 249 9.74 0.41 -17.65
C ASN A 249 8.49 0.74 -18.47
N PRO A 250 8.22 2.00 -18.85
CA PRO A 250 7.18 2.29 -19.83
C PRO A 250 7.29 1.39 -21.05
N PRO A 251 6.15 0.85 -21.59
CA PRO A 251 4.77 1.28 -21.36
C PRO A 251 4.09 0.70 -20.11
N PHE A 252 4.74 -0.16 -19.32
CA PHE A 252 4.16 -0.76 -18.12
C PHE A 252 4.13 0.20 -16.92
N GLY A 253 4.30 1.48 -17.14
CA GLY A 253 4.26 2.47 -16.10
C GLY A 253 2.84 2.85 -15.70
N GLY A 254 2.59 3.03 -14.42
CA GLY A 254 1.33 3.55 -13.87
C GLY A 254 1.09 5.03 -14.14
N GLY A 255 1.68 5.59 -15.18
CA GLY A 255 1.57 7.00 -15.50
C GLY A 255 2.32 7.89 -14.50
N ALA A 256 2.22 9.20 -14.67
CA ALA A 256 2.88 10.20 -13.84
C ALA A 256 2.48 10.18 -12.39
N ALA A 257 1.36 9.59 -12.15
CA ALA A 257 0.72 9.65 -10.86
C ALA A 257 1.08 8.48 -9.99
N GLY A 258 1.38 7.37 -10.61
CA GLY A 258 1.63 6.14 -9.92
C GLY A 258 3.07 5.66 -10.08
N MET A 259 3.32 4.52 -9.52
CA MET A 259 4.58 3.83 -9.67
C MET A 259 4.52 2.88 -10.87
N SER A 260 5.58 2.85 -11.67
CA SER A 260 5.72 1.88 -12.76
C SER A 260 5.66 0.44 -12.25
N ILE A 261 6.08 0.25 -11.02
CA ILE A 261 5.84 -0.94 -10.21
C ILE A 261 5.58 -0.49 -8.76
N HIS A 262 4.45 -0.94 -8.22
CA HIS A 262 4.00 -0.59 -6.87
C HIS A 262 4.25 -1.71 -5.88
N THR A 263 3.89 -2.94 -6.25
CA THR A 263 3.97 -4.13 -5.41
C THR A 263 4.63 -5.27 -6.18
N TYR A 264 5.49 -6.01 -5.50
CA TYR A 264 6.04 -7.28 -5.97
C TYR A 264 6.07 -8.24 -4.79
N MET A 265 5.33 -9.34 -4.86
CA MET A 265 5.20 -10.28 -3.75
C MET A 265 5.05 -11.73 -4.21
N PRO A 266 5.61 -12.71 -3.48
CA PRO A 266 5.49 -14.13 -3.81
C PRO A 266 4.07 -14.64 -3.59
N LEU A 267 3.65 -15.65 -4.35
CA LEU A 267 2.36 -16.31 -4.21
C LEU A 267 2.48 -17.62 -3.42
N GLY A 268 2.30 -17.54 -2.12
CA GLY A 268 2.44 -18.71 -1.24
C GLY A 268 3.80 -19.40 -1.42
N ASP A 269 3.81 -20.73 -1.56
CA ASP A 269 5.01 -21.54 -1.82
C ASP A 269 5.19 -21.90 -3.31
N LEU A 270 4.45 -21.24 -4.18
CA LEU A 270 4.54 -21.46 -5.62
C LEU A 270 5.75 -20.70 -6.22
N PRO A 271 6.29 -21.17 -7.37
CA PRO A 271 7.37 -20.46 -8.07
C PRO A 271 6.82 -19.27 -8.86
N TYR A 272 5.91 -18.53 -8.28
CA TYR A 272 5.26 -17.36 -8.87
C TYR A 272 5.23 -16.20 -7.89
N ALA A 273 5.22 -15.01 -8.45
CA ALA A 273 4.99 -13.76 -7.75
C ALA A 273 3.96 -12.92 -8.49
N VAL A 274 3.28 -12.04 -7.78
CA VAL A 274 2.42 -11.02 -8.39
C VAL A 274 3.16 -9.69 -8.42
N VAL A 275 3.02 -9.00 -9.54
CA VAL A 275 3.53 -7.64 -9.73
C VAL A 275 2.37 -6.72 -10.08
N SER A 276 2.34 -5.52 -9.51
CA SER A 276 1.35 -4.50 -9.89
C SER A 276 1.99 -3.14 -10.13
N THR A 277 1.40 -2.37 -11.03
CA THR A 277 1.61 -0.93 -11.11
C THR A 277 0.78 -0.22 -10.03
N GLU A 278 0.96 1.08 -9.85
CA GLU A 278 0.04 1.90 -9.07
C GLU A 278 -0.89 2.67 -10.01
N GLY A 279 -2.17 2.73 -9.63
CA GLY A 279 -3.15 3.52 -10.33
C GLY A 279 -2.96 5.03 -10.18
N GLU A 280 -3.64 5.78 -11.01
CA GLU A 280 -3.61 7.24 -11.00
C GLU A 280 -4.37 7.81 -9.79
N ARG A 281 -3.82 8.83 -9.14
CA ARG A 281 -4.40 9.49 -7.96
C ARG A 281 -5.00 10.87 -8.28
N PRO A 282 -6.00 11.33 -7.50
CA PRO A 282 -6.72 12.60 -7.75
C PRO A 282 -5.83 13.82 -7.90
N ARG A 283 -4.78 13.92 -7.09
CA ARG A 283 -3.88 15.08 -7.07
C ARG A 283 -3.24 15.39 -8.43
N TYR A 284 -3.03 14.39 -9.25
CA TYR A 284 -2.39 14.56 -10.56
C TYR A 284 -3.32 15.14 -11.61
N PHE A 285 -4.60 15.21 -11.31
CA PHE A 285 -5.60 15.88 -12.13
C PHE A 285 -5.88 17.31 -11.65
N SER A 286 -5.17 17.80 -10.64
CA SER A 286 -5.28 19.17 -10.14
C SER A 286 -4.87 20.20 -11.19
N ASN A 287 -5.37 21.44 -11.01
CA ASN A 287 -5.03 22.57 -11.91
C ASN A 287 -3.53 22.86 -11.96
N GLU A 288 -2.80 22.62 -10.88
CA GLU A 288 -1.35 22.81 -10.80
C GLU A 288 -0.58 21.94 -11.81
N ASN A 289 -1.14 20.82 -12.21
CA ASN A 289 -0.50 19.84 -13.08
C ASN A 289 -1.06 19.82 -14.51
N LYS A 290 -2.04 20.68 -14.85
CA LYS A 290 -2.72 20.65 -16.15
C LYS A 290 -1.80 20.87 -17.36
N ASP A 291 -0.74 21.63 -17.22
CA ASP A 291 0.14 22.04 -18.31
C ASP A 291 1.53 21.40 -18.26
N GLY A 292 1.83 20.62 -17.23
CA GLY A 292 3.12 20.00 -17.01
C GLY A 292 3.30 18.62 -17.59
N LEU A 293 4.36 17.96 -17.13
CA LEU A 293 4.72 16.58 -17.49
C LEU A 293 3.57 15.59 -17.29
N PHE A 294 2.76 15.79 -16.26
CA PHE A 294 1.63 14.94 -15.91
C PHE A 294 0.54 14.89 -16.98
N LYS A 295 0.29 15.98 -17.72
CA LYS A 295 -0.64 15.96 -18.85
C LYS A 295 -0.26 14.91 -19.91
N LYS A 296 1.03 14.67 -20.10
CA LYS A 296 1.53 13.66 -21.05
C LYS A 296 1.49 12.25 -20.46
N LEU A 297 1.65 12.12 -19.15
CA LEU A 297 1.80 10.83 -18.49
C LEU A 297 0.47 10.21 -18.05
N VAL A 298 -0.59 11.01 -17.85
CA VAL A 298 -1.97 10.50 -17.65
C VAL A 298 -2.53 9.78 -18.89
N THR A 299 -1.82 9.79 -19.99
CA THR A 299 -2.14 8.99 -21.18
C THR A 299 -1.45 7.63 -21.21
N GLN A 300 -0.72 7.25 -20.21
CA GLN A 300 -0.02 5.97 -20.16
C GLN A 300 -1.03 4.80 -20.08
N PRO A 301 -0.83 3.75 -20.86
CA PRO A 301 -1.91 2.83 -21.20
C PRO A 301 -2.19 1.73 -20.18
N MET A 302 -1.32 1.46 -19.22
CA MET A 302 -1.46 0.21 -18.44
C MET A 302 -1.32 0.41 -16.94
N ASN A 303 -2.46 0.47 -16.28
CA ASN A 303 -2.61 0.21 -14.86
C ASN A 303 -2.99 -1.28 -14.71
N THR A 304 -2.04 -2.15 -14.39
CA THR A 304 -2.25 -3.59 -14.45
C THR A 304 -1.58 -4.36 -13.33
N ILE A 305 -2.02 -5.59 -13.17
CA ILE A 305 -1.41 -6.63 -12.36
C ILE A 305 -0.90 -7.72 -13.31
N GLY A 306 0.17 -8.39 -12.97
CA GLY A 306 0.69 -9.53 -13.72
C GLY A 306 1.23 -10.63 -12.81
N ILE A 307 1.32 -11.84 -13.34
CA ILE A 307 2.00 -12.96 -12.71
C ILE A 307 3.42 -13.08 -13.28
N VAL A 308 4.37 -13.21 -12.38
CA VAL A 308 5.80 -13.40 -12.71
C VAL A 308 6.19 -14.81 -12.31
N GLU A 309 6.79 -15.54 -13.22
CA GLU A 309 7.41 -16.82 -12.94
C GLU A 309 8.80 -16.57 -12.35
N THR A 310 9.09 -17.22 -11.21
CA THR A 310 10.29 -16.99 -10.40
C THR A 310 11.10 -18.26 -10.14
N THR A 311 10.89 -19.31 -10.94
CA THR A 311 11.65 -20.57 -10.84
C THR A 311 13.15 -20.32 -10.97
N ASP A 312 13.55 -19.42 -11.87
CA ASP A 312 14.91 -18.87 -11.91
C ASP A 312 14.91 -17.43 -11.34
N PRO A 313 15.34 -17.25 -10.09
CA PRO A 313 15.32 -15.93 -9.46
C PRO A 313 16.29 -14.93 -10.09
N THR A 314 17.23 -15.40 -10.92
CA THR A 314 18.15 -14.53 -11.66
C THR A 314 17.53 -13.96 -12.94
N ASN A 315 16.45 -14.59 -13.42
CA ASN A 315 15.80 -14.23 -14.67
C ASN A 315 14.25 -14.40 -14.59
N PRO A 316 13.57 -13.66 -13.70
CA PRO A 316 12.13 -13.74 -13.57
C PRO A 316 11.40 -13.29 -14.86
N SER A 317 10.26 -13.90 -15.16
CA SER A 317 9.54 -13.68 -16.42
C SER A 317 8.07 -13.35 -16.19
N LEU A 318 7.56 -12.29 -16.83
CA LEU A 318 6.13 -11.98 -16.84
C LEU A 318 5.40 -12.98 -17.72
N ILE A 319 4.46 -13.77 -17.16
CA ILE A 319 3.76 -14.84 -17.87
C ILE A 319 2.29 -14.52 -18.18
N SER A 320 1.68 -13.61 -17.44
CA SER A 320 0.30 -13.20 -17.68
C SER A 320 0.01 -11.80 -17.16
N ILE A 321 -1.06 -11.21 -17.70
CA ILE A 321 -1.59 -9.90 -17.29
C ILE A 321 -3.07 -10.08 -16.95
N PHE A 322 -3.52 -9.45 -15.87
CA PHE A 322 -4.91 -9.52 -15.41
C PHE A 322 -5.85 -8.77 -16.34
N PRO A 323 -7.10 -9.23 -16.48
CA PRO A 323 -8.10 -8.53 -17.28
C PRO A 323 -8.42 -7.15 -16.68
N TYR A 324 -8.92 -6.24 -17.54
CA TYR A 324 -9.55 -5.00 -17.07
C TYR A 324 -10.75 -5.35 -16.18
N PRO A 325 -10.92 -4.69 -15.01
CA PRO A 325 -12.00 -4.99 -14.10
C PRO A 325 -13.39 -4.87 -14.74
N GLU A 326 -14.27 -5.80 -14.41
CA GLU A 326 -15.65 -5.80 -14.88
C GLU A 326 -16.38 -4.52 -14.43
N VAL A 327 -17.02 -3.84 -15.36
CA VAL A 327 -17.89 -2.70 -15.05
C VAL A 327 -19.25 -3.25 -14.60
N PRO A 328 -19.69 -2.98 -13.34
CA PRO A 328 -20.91 -3.55 -12.81
C PRO A 328 -22.16 -3.10 -13.58
N VAL A 329 -23.14 -3.97 -13.64
CA VAL A 329 -24.51 -3.56 -13.99
C VAL A 329 -25.00 -2.59 -12.91
N GLY A 330 -25.48 -1.41 -13.32
CA GLY A 330 -25.90 -0.35 -12.38
C GLY A 330 -24.80 0.66 -12.05
N TYR A 331 -23.58 0.52 -12.58
CA TYR A 331 -22.59 1.58 -12.48
C TYR A 331 -23.02 2.81 -13.27
N THR A 332 -23.21 3.94 -12.58
CA THR A 332 -23.85 5.12 -13.17
C THR A 332 -22.89 6.18 -13.65
N HIS A 333 -21.60 6.11 -13.28
CA HIS A 333 -20.63 7.16 -13.57
C HIS A 333 -19.99 7.08 -14.97
N GLY A 334 -20.24 6.04 -15.74
CA GLY A 334 -19.69 5.93 -17.09
C GLY A 334 -19.68 4.52 -17.66
N LYS A 335 -18.95 4.35 -18.77
CA LYS A 335 -18.80 3.05 -19.45
C LYS A 335 -17.57 2.27 -18.97
N ASN A 336 -16.68 2.92 -18.23
CA ASN A 336 -15.46 2.35 -17.67
C ASN A 336 -15.05 3.16 -16.42
N PHE A 337 -14.03 2.71 -15.72
CA PHE A 337 -13.57 3.36 -14.50
C PHE A 337 -12.59 4.53 -14.71
N ASN A 338 -12.08 4.72 -15.93
CA ASN A 338 -11.14 5.78 -16.24
C ASN A 338 -11.82 7.14 -16.45
N ILE A 339 -13.11 7.12 -16.77
CA ILE A 339 -13.88 8.32 -17.07
C ILE A 339 -15.18 8.28 -16.27
N VAL A 340 -15.32 9.22 -15.37
CA VAL A 340 -16.51 9.44 -14.53
C VAL A 340 -17.12 10.78 -14.92
N ASP A 341 -18.41 10.78 -15.30
CA ASP A 341 -19.15 11.97 -15.73
C ASP A 341 -18.40 12.80 -16.80
N GLY A 342 -17.73 12.10 -17.72
CA GLY A 342 -16.97 12.71 -18.80
C GLY A 342 -15.58 13.21 -18.43
N VAL A 343 -15.12 13.01 -17.20
CA VAL A 343 -13.82 13.44 -16.70
C VAL A 343 -12.94 12.23 -16.38
N ARG A 344 -11.66 12.28 -16.73
CA ARG A 344 -10.68 11.26 -16.35
C ARG A 344 -10.46 11.28 -14.83
N VAL A 345 -10.52 10.11 -14.21
CA VAL A 345 -10.46 9.96 -12.74
C VAL A 345 -9.41 8.91 -12.33
N PRO A 346 -9.02 8.88 -11.04
CA PRO A 346 -8.11 7.88 -10.52
C PRO A 346 -8.64 6.46 -10.71
N PHE A 347 -7.83 5.63 -11.32
CA PHE A 347 -8.14 4.24 -11.61
C PHE A 347 -6.84 3.42 -11.67
N GLY A 348 -6.92 2.19 -11.23
CA GLY A 348 -5.87 1.18 -11.33
C GLY A 348 -5.61 0.47 -10.01
N PRO A 349 -4.73 -0.54 -10.03
CA PRO A 349 -4.41 -1.31 -8.83
C PRO A 349 -3.68 -0.45 -7.80
N HIS A 350 -3.86 -0.80 -6.53
CA HIS A 350 -3.14 -0.24 -5.39
C HIS A 350 -2.66 -1.35 -4.47
N ASN A 351 -3.15 -1.45 -3.23
CA ASN A 351 -2.69 -2.48 -2.32
C ASN A 351 -3.32 -3.84 -2.67
N LEU A 352 -2.45 -4.85 -2.77
CA LEU A 352 -2.81 -6.25 -2.82
C LEU A 352 -2.72 -6.84 -1.42
N PHE A 353 -3.66 -7.72 -1.08
CA PHE A 353 -3.58 -8.50 0.14
C PHE A 353 -2.46 -9.54 0.04
N ASP A 354 -1.61 -9.59 1.05
CA ASP A 354 -0.62 -10.63 1.26
C ASP A 354 -0.77 -11.21 2.67
N ALA A 355 -0.87 -12.53 2.75
CA ALA A 355 -0.97 -13.23 4.04
C ALA A 355 0.33 -13.19 4.84
N PHE A 356 1.47 -12.94 4.22
CA PHE A 356 2.80 -12.85 4.84
C PHE A 356 3.15 -14.01 5.80
N GLY A 357 2.49 -15.16 5.64
CA GLY A 357 2.66 -16.31 6.53
C GLY A 357 2.07 -16.12 7.93
N LYS A 358 1.22 -15.13 8.17
CA LYS A 358 0.54 -14.92 9.46
C LYS A 358 -0.63 -15.87 9.61
N ASP A 359 -0.75 -16.50 10.77
CA ASP A 359 -1.80 -17.48 11.11
C ASP A 359 -3.21 -16.88 11.23
N CYS A 360 -3.30 -15.56 11.42
CA CYS A 360 -4.57 -14.84 11.47
C CYS A 360 -5.07 -14.38 10.09
N TYR A 361 -4.31 -14.59 9.01
CA TYR A 361 -4.68 -14.27 7.65
C TYR A 361 -5.01 -15.51 6.83
N GLU A 362 -5.90 -15.35 5.85
CA GLU A 362 -6.14 -16.38 4.86
C GLU A 362 -4.85 -16.63 4.05
N PRO A 363 -4.31 -17.86 4.02
CA PRO A 363 -3.17 -18.18 3.18
C PRO A 363 -3.55 -18.09 1.70
N TYR A 364 -2.57 -17.86 0.82
CA TYR A 364 -2.82 -17.91 -0.62
C TYR A 364 -3.35 -19.29 -1.04
N LYS A 365 -4.53 -19.30 -1.62
CA LYS A 365 -5.26 -20.49 -2.12
C LYS A 365 -5.70 -20.33 -3.58
N GLY A 366 -4.93 -19.58 -4.39
CA GLY A 366 -5.27 -19.30 -5.76
C GLY A 366 -6.12 -18.03 -5.94
N LEU A 367 -6.38 -17.26 -4.90
CA LEU A 367 -7.11 -16.01 -4.98
C LEU A 367 -6.19 -14.81 -4.70
N ILE A 368 -6.34 -13.76 -5.51
CA ILE A 368 -5.69 -12.47 -5.29
C ILE A 368 -6.76 -11.43 -5.06
N TYR A 369 -6.64 -10.69 -3.95
CA TYR A 369 -7.49 -9.58 -3.56
C TYR A 369 -6.72 -8.28 -3.78
N ASN A 370 -7.33 -7.33 -4.48
CA ASN A 370 -6.70 -6.06 -4.78
C ASN A 370 -7.68 -4.89 -4.74
N CYS A 371 -7.28 -3.81 -4.09
CA CYS A 371 -7.97 -2.54 -4.20
C CYS A 371 -7.58 -1.82 -5.50
N TYR A 372 -8.59 -1.41 -6.27
CA TYR A 372 -8.44 -0.76 -7.58
C TYR A 372 -8.90 0.71 -7.55
N PHE A 373 -8.60 1.43 -6.48
CA PHE A 373 -9.08 2.80 -6.28
C PHE A 373 -10.58 2.94 -6.57
N GLY A 374 -10.96 3.74 -7.55
CA GLY A 374 -12.36 3.97 -7.90
C GLY A 374 -13.11 2.78 -8.50
N ALA A 375 -12.43 1.68 -8.78
CA ALA A 375 -13.09 0.42 -9.18
C ALA A 375 -13.38 -0.53 -7.99
N GLY A 376 -13.05 -0.14 -6.77
CA GLY A 376 -13.33 -0.93 -5.57
C GLY A 376 -12.37 -2.09 -5.34
N LEU A 377 -12.74 -3.02 -4.46
CA LEU A 377 -12.07 -4.29 -4.26
C LEU A 377 -12.37 -5.24 -5.42
N ARG A 378 -11.35 -5.90 -5.95
CA ARG A 378 -11.43 -6.93 -6.99
C ARG A 378 -10.80 -8.22 -6.51
N VAL A 379 -11.40 -9.36 -6.86
CA VAL A 379 -10.90 -10.69 -6.53
C VAL A 379 -10.70 -11.47 -7.80
N PHE A 380 -9.50 -12.01 -7.95
CA PHE A 380 -9.09 -12.78 -9.13
C PHE A 380 -8.75 -14.21 -8.73
N ASP A 381 -9.28 -15.16 -9.50
CA ASP A 381 -8.86 -16.56 -9.50
C ASP A 381 -7.57 -16.67 -10.32
N THR A 382 -6.52 -17.14 -9.69
CA THR A 382 -5.19 -17.35 -10.26
C THR A 382 -4.71 -18.79 -10.06
N THR A 383 -5.65 -19.74 -9.88
CA THR A 383 -5.33 -21.18 -9.84
C THR A 383 -4.63 -21.63 -11.12
N ASP A 384 -5.03 -21.05 -12.27
CA ASP A 384 -4.22 -21.08 -13.49
C ASP A 384 -3.47 -19.75 -13.62
N PRO A 385 -2.14 -19.71 -13.35
CA PRO A 385 -1.37 -18.46 -13.36
C PRO A 385 -1.24 -17.85 -14.77
N PHE A 386 -1.53 -18.58 -15.82
CA PHE A 386 -1.51 -18.09 -17.20
C PHE A 386 -2.81 -17.39 -17.62
N ILE A 387 -3.93 -17.68 -16.93
CA ILE A 387 -5.25 -17.17 -17.30
C ILE A 387 -5.99 -16.63 -16.04
N PRO A 388 -5.51 -15.54 -15.43
CA PRO A 388 -6.21 -14.91 -14.31
C PRO A 388 -7.64 -14.49 -14.68
N LYS A 389 -8.61 -14.71 -13.79
CA LYS A 389 -10.02 -14.40 -14.01
C LYS A 389 -10.58 -13.59 -12.86
N GLU A 390 -11.26 -12.48 -13.14
CA GLU A 390 -12.03 -11.78 -12.11
C GLU A 390 -13.27 -12.62 -11.76
N ILE A 391 -13.42 -12.93 -10.47
CA ILE A 391 -14.52 -13.75 -9.96
C ILE A 391 -15.48 -12.99 -9.04
N ALA A 392 -15.02 -11.93 -8.39
CA ALA A 392 -15.82 -11.17 -7.46
C ALA A 392 -15.36 -9.70 -7.37
N TYR A 393 -16.29 -8.84 -6.96
CA TYR A 393 -15.96 -7.45 -6.64
C TYR A 393 -16.87 -6.87 -5.56
N PHE A 394 -16.35 -5.86 -4.87
CA PHE A 394 -17.09 -4.99 -3.97
C PHE A 394 -16.72 -3.53 -4.23
N MET A 395 -17.72 -2.72 -4.53
CA MET A 395 -17.57 -1.26 -4.65
C MET A 395 -18.37 -0.60 -3.53
N PRO A 396 -17.72 0.14 -2.63
CA PRO A 396 -18.40 0.95 -1.62
C PRO A 396 -19.36 1.96 -2.25
N PRO A 397 -20.34 2.48 -1.50
CA PRO A 397 -21.16 3.59 -1.98
C PRO A 397 -20.31 4.85 -2.16
N ASP A 398 -20.78 5.75 -3.01
CA ASP A 398 -20.12 7.04 -3.16
C ASP A 398 -20.12 7.79 -1.82
N PRO A 399 -19.01 8.47 -1.47
CA PRO A 399 -18.88 9.17 -0.20
C PRO A 399 -19.79 10.41 -0.17
N GLU A 400 -20.31 10.72 1.01
CA GLU A 400 -21.04 11.97 1.24
C GLU A 400 -20.13 13.19 1.41
N VAL A 401 -18.83 12.93 1.68
CA VAL A 401 -17.84 13.97 1.99
C VAL A 401 -16.82 14.08 0.86
N ASP A 402 -16.66 15.29 0.35
CA ASP A 402 -15.65 15.61 -0.66
C ASP A 402 -14.29 15.84 0.01
N LEU A 403 -13.36 14.88 -0.13
CA LEU A 403 -12.02 14.98 0.48
C LEU A 403 -10.94 15.51 -0.45
N PHE A 404 -11.22 15.60 -1.75
CA PHE A 404 -10.25 16.00 -2.76
C PHE A 404 -10.64 17.33 -3.39
N ASN A 405 -10.19 18.42 -2.76
CA ASN A 405 -10.43 19.77 -3.26
C ASN A 405 -9.12 20.43 -3.68
N ASN A 406 -9.19 21.26 -4.72
CA ASN A 406 -8.14 22.22 -5.03
C ASN A 406 -8.09 23.31 -3.93
N GLU A 407 -7.03 24.12 -3.92
CA GLU A 407 -6.90 25.25 -2.98
C GLU A 407 -8.01 26.30 -3.14
N ASP A 408 -8.58 26.42 -4.34
CA ASP A 408 -9.72 27.31 -4.65
C ASP A 408 -11.09 26.72 -4.25
N GLY A 409 -11.11 25.52 -3.62
CA GLY A 409 -12.32 24.81 -3.20
C GLY A 409 -13.03 24.05 -4.32
N THR A 410 -12.51 24.06 -5.56
CA THR A 410 -13.08 23.21 -6.62
C THR A 410 -12.73 21.74 -6.39
N LEU A 411 -13.68 20.85 -6.73
CA LEU A 411 -13.51 19.41 -6.56
C LEU A 411 -12.48 18.86 -7.56
N LEU A 412 -11.58 18.01 -7.06
CA LEU A 412 -10.72 17.20 -7.92
C LEU A 412 -11.52 16.07 -8.58
N PRO A 413 -11.18 15.65 -9.80
CA PRO A 413 -11.78 14.47 -10.41
C PRO A 413 -11.69 13.25 -9.49
N GLY A 414 -12.79 12.50 -9.35
CA GLY A 414 -12.88 11.33 -8.49
C GLY A 414 -13.21 11.61 -7.02
N SER A 415 -13.33 12.88 -6.59
CA SER A 415 -13.70 13.20 -5.20
C SER A 415 -15.09 12.70 -4.77
N LYS A 416 -15.97 12.45 -5.75
CA LYS A 416 -17.33 11.96 -5.54
C LYS A 416 -17.50 10.45 -5.69
N ILE A 417 -16.43 9.72 -5.93
CA ILE A 417 -16.46 8.25 -5.99
C ILE A 417 -15.66 7.67 -4.84
N ALA A 418 -16.07 6.49 -4.36
CA ALA A 418 -15.31 5.80 -3.34
C ALA A 418 -13.95 5.37 -3.87
N ILE A 419 -12.90 5.65 -3.13
CA ILE A 419 -11.51 5.26 -3.44
C ILE A 419 -11.06 4.22 -2.43
N THR A 420 -11.03 2.94 -2.82
CA THR A 420 -10.52 1.87 -1.97
C THR A 420 -9.00 1.91 -1.93
N GLU A 421 -8.44 1.79 -0.74
CA GLU A 421 -7.00 1.91 -0.51
C GLU A 421 -6.34 0.59 -0.15
N ASP A 422 -6.90 -0.15 0.81
CA ASP A 422 -6.31 -1.38 1.32
C ASP A 422 -7.37 -2.46 1.56
N CYS A 423 -6.93 -3.71 1.50
CA CYS A 423 -7.74 -4.85 1.89
C CYS A 423 -6.90 -5.91 2.59
N LEU A 424 -7.51 -6.63 3.50
CA LEU A 424 -6.94 -7.85 4.09
C LEU A 424 -8.04 -8.88 4.31
N VAL A 425 -7.64 -10.16 4.36
CA VAL A 425 -8.55 -11.29 4.56
C VAL A 425 -8.10 -12.08 5.77
N ASP A 426 -8.97 -12.27 6.74
CA ASP A 426 -8.65 -13.07 7.91
C ASP A 426 -8.81 -14.59 7.67
N ASP A 427 -8.26 -15.41 8.58
CA ASP A 427 -8.33 -16.87 8.53
C ASP A 427 -9.76 -17.43 8.59
N ARG A 428 -10.76 -16.59 8.88
CA ARG A 428 -12.20 -16.90 8.89
C ARG A 428 -12.89 -16.52 7.57
N GLY A 429 -12.15 -15.93 6.62
CA GLY A 429 -12.62 -15.49 5.30
C GLY A 429 -13.40 -14.18 5.31
N PHE A 430 -13.28 -13.36 6.36
CA PHE A 430 -13.79 -11.99 6.34
C PHE A 430 -12.79 -11.07 5.66
N ILE A 431 -13.29 -10.25 4.76
CA ILE A 431 -12.51 -9.30 3.98
C ILE A 431 -12.76 -7.91 4.54
N TYR A 432 -11.71 -7.23 4.93
CA TYR A 432 -11.73 -5.87 5.42
C TYR A 432 -11.25 -4.96 4.29
N VAL A 433 -12.01 -3.92 3.99
CA VAL A 433 -11.72 -2.98 2.90
C VAL A 433 -11.89 -1.58 3.44
N ASP A 434 -10.86 -0.77 3.39
CA ASP A 434 -10.97 0.63 3.75
C ASP A 434 -11.08 1.55 2.53
N THR A 435 -11.59 2.74 2.75
CA THR A 435 -11.67 3.79 1.76
C THR A 435 -10.90 5.03 2.22
N PHE A 436 -10.44 5.79 1.25
CA PHE A 436 -9.72 7.04 1.52
C PHE A 436 -10.63 8.18 1.99
N GLN A 437 -11.94 7.99 1.94
CA GLN A 437 -12.93 9.01 2.27
C GLN A 437 -13.72 8.75 3.55
N ASP A 438 -14.24 7.55 3.78
CA ASP A 438 -15.31 7.41 4.76
C ASP A 438 -15.24 6.25 5.73
N GLY A 439 -14.39 5.27 5.62
CA GLY A 439 -14.33 4.24 6.65
C GLY A 439 -13.96 2.83 6.18
N LEU A 440 -14.36 1.85 7.00
CA LEU A 440 -14.08 0.43 6.87
C LEU A 440 -15.35 -0.34 6.52
N TYR A 441 -15.26 -1.17 5.49
CA TYR A 441 -16.29 -2.13 5.10
C TYR A 441 -15.79 -3.54 5.39
N ILE A 442 -16.66 -4.38 5.96
CA ILE A 442 -16.41 -5.81 6.14
C ILE A 442 -17.33 -6.55 5.18
N VAL A 443 -16.75 -7.39 4.34
CA VAL A 443 -17.47 -8.21 3.37
C VAL A 443 -16.98 -9.66 3.41
N LYS A 444 -17.66 -10.56 2.74
CA LYS A 444 -17.28 -11.97 2.64
C LYS A 444 -17.58 -12.48 1.25
N LEU A 445 -16.73 -13.36 0.70
CA LEU A 445 -17.05 -14.07 -0.52
C LEU A 445 -18.29 -14.92 -0.33
N LYS A 446 -19.20 -14.83 -1.30
CA LYS A 446 -20.35 -15.73 -1.45
C LYS A 446 -20.08 -16.55 -2.69
N MET A 447 -19.39 -17.67 -2.51
CA MET A 447 -19.14 -18.61 -3.62
C MET A 447 -20.39 -19.48 -3.79
N GLU A 448 -20.79 -19.73 -5.04
CA GLU A 448 -21.75 -20.80 -5.33
C GLU A 448 -21.08 -22.16 -5.02
N ASP A 449 -21.87 -23.17 -4.63
CA ASP A 449 -21.43 -24.50 -4.13
C ASP A 449 -20.39 -25.22 -5.03
N SER A 450 -20.15 -24.73 -6.26
CA SER A 450 -19.17 -25.29 -7.20
C SER A 450 -17.71 -25.00 -6.84
N TYR A 451 -17.43 -24.01 -5.95
CA TYR A 451 -16.08 -23.63 -5.54
C TYR A 451 -15.70 -24.09 -4.13
N GLU A 452 -16.68 -24.49 -3.30
CA GLU A 452 -16.41 -25.06 -1.96
C GLU A 452 -15.61 -26.37 -2.01
N ASN A 453 -15.54 -27.02 -3.17
CA ASN A 453 -14.81 -28.28 -3.40
C ASN A 453 -13.37 -28.09 -3.89
N LEU A 454 -12.88 -26.85 -4.03
CA LEU A 454 -11.50 -26.55 -4.45
C LEU A 454 -10.61 -26.08 -3.28
N CYS A 455 -11.13 -26.02 -2.06
CA CYS A 455 -10.39 -25.68 -0.84
C CYS A 455 -9.98 -26.92 -0.06
#